data_79dcddb971042a87d0071c7424615bde
#
_entry.id   79dcddb971042a87d0071c7424615bde
#
_cell.length_a   1.000
_cell.length_b   1.000
_cell.length_c   1.000
_cell.angle_alpha   90.00
_cell.angle_beta   90.00
_cell.angle_gamma   90.00
#
_symmetry.space_group_name_H-M   'P 1'
#
loop_
_entity.id
_entity.type
_entity.pdbx_description
1 polymer ?
#
loop_
_entity_poly.entity_id
_entity_poly.type
_entity_poly.pdbx_seq_one_letter_code
_entity_poly.pdbx_strand_id
1 'polypeptide(L)'
;MNQDYIQPDNWSIIEEGFDVERVKSSESLFSIGNGAMGQRANFEEHYSGKTFQGSYIAGIYYPDKTKVGWWKNGYPEYFAKVLNAPNWIGIDIEINGENLDLAKCQSVSNFRRELNMKEGIYYRSFNATLTNGTEIAVKVQ
;
A
#
# COMPACT_ATOMS: atom_id res chain seq x y z
N MET A 1 -3.58 -2.15 -19.21
CA MET A 1 -3.29 -2.64 -17.86
C MET A 1 -4.19 -3.84 -17.68
N ASN A 2 -3.62 -5.03 -17.55
CA ASN A 2 -4.42 -6.26 -17.41
C ASN A 2 -5.01 -6.25 -15.99
N GLN A 3 -6.33 -6.15 -15.87
CA GLN A 3 -7.04 -6.11 -14.58
C GLN A 3 -7.29 -7.51 -13.99
N ASP A 4 -6.92 -8.56 -14.73
CA ASP A 4 -7.25 -9.95 -14.38
C ASP A 4 -6.38 -10.55 -13.24
N TYR A 5 -5.53 -9.74 -12.60
CA TYR A 5 -4.70 -10.20 -11.48
C TYR A 5 -5.43 -10.11 -10.12
N ILE A 6 -6.57 -9.46 -10.07
CA ILE A 6 -7.44 -9.39 -8.90
C ILE A 6 -8.53 -10.43 -9.00
N GLN A 7 -8.60 -11.29 -8.01
CA GLN A 7 -9.62 -12.33 -7.90
C GLN A 7 -10.65 -11.90 -6.84
N PRO A 8 -11.88 -11.55 -7.26
CA PRO A 8 -12.93 -11.24 -6.31
C PRO A 8 -13.57 -12.53 -5.78
N ASP A 9 -13.85 -12.54 -4.50
CA ASP A 9 -14.74 -13.48 -3.84
C ASP A 9 -15.89 -12.70 -3.19
N ASN A 10 -16.86 -13.37 -2.57
CA ASN A 10 -18.05 -12.73 -2.00
C ASN A 10 -17.72 -11.59 -1.03
N TRP A 11 -16.67 -11.73 -0.24
CA TRP A 11 -16.27 -10.78 0.79
C TRP A 11 -14.78 -10.45 0.77
N SER A 12 -14.03 -10.98 -0.18
CA SER A 12 -12.59 -10.76 -0.28
C SER A 12 -12.20 -10.32 -1.68
N ILE A 13 -11.20 -9.47 -1.76
CA ILE A 13 -10.41 -9.26 -2.97
C ILE A 13 -9.02 -9.84 -2.74
N ILE A 14 -8.52 -10.53 -3.74
CA ILE A 14 -7.29 -11.32 -3.63
C ILE A 14 -6.37 -10.96 -4.79
N GLU A 15 -5.09 -10.77 -4.50
CA GLU A 15 -4.00 -10.67 -5.48
C GLU A 15 -3.02 -11.79 -5.25
N GLU A 16 -2.64 -12.48 -6.32
CA GLU A 16 -1.57 -13.49 -6.31
C GLU A 16 -0.44 -13.09 -7.25
N GLY A 17 0.77 -13.40 -6.81
CA GLY A 17 2.01 -13.05 -7.51
C GLY A 17 2.48 -11.63 -7.23
N PHE A 18 3.81 -11.48 -7.12
CA PHE A 18 4.47 -10.20 -6.92
C PHE A 18 4.85 -9.58 -8.26
N ASP A 19 4.42 -8.33 -8.47
CA ASP A 19 4.77 -7.56 -9.67
C ASP A 19 4.98 -6.09 -9.26
N VAL A 20 6.18 -5.59 -9.46
CA VAL A 20 6.60 -4.22 -9.09
C VAL A 20 5.76 -3.14 -9.78
N GLU A 21 5.24 -3.42 -10.98
CA GLU A 21 4.41 -2.46 -11.72
C GLU A 21 2.98 -2.36 -11.18
N ARG A 22 2.53 -3.34 -10.39
CA ARG A 22 1.20 -3.36 -9.78
C ARG A 22 1.18 -2.76 -8.38
N VAL A 23 2.32 -2.62 -7.71
CA VAL A 23 2.40 -2.20 -6.30
C VAL A 23 1.54 -0.98 -6.01
N LYS A 24 1.67 0.09 -6.80
CA LYS A 24 0.90 1.33 -6.57
C LYS A 24 -0.61 1.18 -6.72
N SER A 25 -1.06 0.34 -7.67
CA SER A 25 -2.48 0.07 -7.88
C SER A 25 -3.02 -0.78 -6.73
N SER A 26 -2.28 -1.81 -6.34
CA SER A 26 -2.65 -2.70 -5.24
C SER A 26 -2.67 -1.98 -3.90
N GLU A 27 -1.74 -1.05 -3.64
CA GLU A 27 -1.79 -0.18 -2.45
C GLU A 27 -3.12 0.57 -2.31
N SER A 28 -3.76 0.94 -3.42
CA SER A 28 -5.06 1.60 -3.41
C SER A 28 -6.21 0.62 -3.22
N LEU A 29 -6.16 -0.51 -3.94
CA LEU A 29 -7.25 -1.49 -3.95
C LEU A 29 -7.44 -2.19 -2.61
N PHE A 30 -6.34 -2.42 -1.89
CA PHE A 30 -6.33 -3.11 -0.60
C PHE A 30 -6.30 -2.16 0.60
N SER A 31 -6.62 -0.87 0.40
CA SER A 31 -6.66 0.12 1.49
C SER A 31 -7.74 -0.21 2.51
N ILE A 32 -7.45 0.09 3.78
CA ILE A 32 -8.41 -0.06 4.89
C ILE A 32 -8.59 1.26 5.64
N GLY A 33 -9.69 1.39 6.37
CA GLY A 33 -9.97 2.56 7.20
C GLY A 33 -11.17 2.35 8.11
N ASN A 34 -11.26 3.16 9.14
CA ASN A 34 -12.31 3.09 10.17
C ASN A 34 -13.12 4.40 10.30
N GLY A 35 -13.03 5.29 9.30
CA GLY A 35 -13.68 6.59 9.32
C GLY A 35 -12.89 7.70 10.04
N ALA A 36 -12.00 7.36 10.96
CA ALA A 36 -11.09 8.31 11.62
C ALA A 36 -9.66 8.23 11.07
N MET A 37 -9.26 7.06 10.65
CA MET A 37 -7.94 6.79 10.08
C MET A 37 -8.08 5.95 8.81
N GLY A 38 -7.17 6.14 7.88
CA GLY A 38 -7.08 5.36 6.64
C GLY A 38 -5.63 5.01 6.35
N GLN A 39 -5.42 3.80 5.84
CA GLN A 39 -4.12 3.28 5.48
C GLN A 39 -4.19 2.66 4.10
N ARG A 40 -3.28 3.07 3.20
CA ARG A 40 -3.04 2.35 1.94
C ARG A 40 -2.30 1.06 2.27
N ALA A 41 -2.50 0.03 1.46
CA ALA A 41 -1.83 -1.26 1.66
C ALA A 41 -0.34 -1.20 1.24
N ASN A 42 0.38 -0.24 1.80
CA ASN A 42 1.83 -0.16 1.67
C ASN A 42 2.49 -1.34 2.39
N PHE A 43 3.70 -1.67 2.00
CA PHE A 43 4.47 -2.65 2.74
C PHE A 43 4.86 -2.08 4.11
N GLU A 44 4.78 -2.91 5.13
CA GLU A 44 5.19 -2.57 6.49
C GLU A 44 6.71 -2.52 6.59
N GLU A 45 7.38 -3.46 5.91
CA GLU A 45 8.83 -3.48 5.75
C GLU A 45 9.31 -2.40 4.77
N HIS A 46 10.58 -2.06 4.87
CA HIS A 46 11.21 -1.14 3.92
C HIS A 46 11.04 -1.63 2.47
N TYR A 47 10.63 -0.73 1.58
CA TYR A 47 10.51 -1.00 0.16
C TYR A 47 11.12 0.11 -0.67
N SER A 48 12.22 -0.16 -1.37
CA SER A 48 12.93 0.82 -2.20
C SER A 48 12.33 1.01 -3.60
N GLY A 49 11.32 0.21 -3.96
CA GLY A 49 10.62 0.32 -5.23
C GLY A 49 9.64 1.49 -5.29
N LYS A 50 8.92 1.60 -6.39
CA LYS A 50 7.92 2.65 -6.59
C LYS A 50 6.69 2.40 -5.72
N THR A 51 6.38 3.31 -4.81
CA THR A 51 5.23 3.26 -3.89
C THR A 51 4.52 4.60 -3.81
N PHE A 52 3.26 4.61 -3.39
CA PHE A 52 2.51 5.77 -2.93
C PHE A 52 2.14 5.56 -1.46
N GLN A 53 3.09 5.85 -0.58
CA GLN A 53 2.84 5.77 0.85
C GLN A 53 1.67 6.68 1.23
N GLY A 54 0.72 6.14 2.01
CA GLY A 54 -0.46 6.86 2.43
C GLY A 54 -1.01 6.39 3.76
N SER A 55 -0.82 7.22 4.78
CA SER A 55 -1.42 7.12 6.10
C SER A 55 -2.20 8.40 6.35
N TYR A 56 -3.48 8.30 6.68
CA TYR A 56 -4.38 9.45 6.72
C TYR A 56 -5.15 9.51 8.03
N ILE A 57 -5.36 10.73 8.53
CA ILE A 57 -6.22 11.00 9.69
C ILE A 57 -7.32 11.95 9.23
N ALA A 58 -8.57 11.63 9.55
CA ALA A 58 -9.71 12.46 9.22
C ALA A 58 -9.58 13.86 9.83
N GLY A 59 -9.93 14.89 9.07
CA GLY A 59 -9.87 16.28 9.50
C GLY A 59 -8.49 16.92 9.38
N ILE A 60 -7.44 16.21 8.97
CA ILE A 60 -6.13 16.77 8.72
C ILE A 60 -5.96 17.06 7.23
N TYR A 61 -5.93 18.34 6.89
CA TYR A 61 -5.80 18.81 5.52
C TYR A 61 -5.12 20.17 5.46
N TYR A 62 -4.64 20.51 4.27
CA TYR A 62 -4.06 21.80 3.96
C TYR A 62 -4.98 22.57 3.00
N PRO A 63 -5.30 23.85 3.24
CA PRO A 63 -6.03 24.68 2.31
C PRO A 63 -5.11 25.07 1.15
N ASP A 64 -5.36 24.54 -0.06
CA ASP A 64 -4.61 24.89 -1.26
C ASP A 64 -5.43 25.80 -2.15
N LYS A 65 -4.80 26.89 -2.62
CA LYS A 65 -5.48 27.85 -3.48
C LYS A 65 -5.89 27.21 -4.79
N THR A 66 -7.13 27.43 -5.18
CA THR A 66 -7.66 26.93 -6.45
C THR A 66 -6.86 27.46 -7.64
N LYS A 67 -6.33 26.54 -8.45
CA LYS A 67 -5.65 26.83 -9.71
C LYS A 67 -6.49 26.26 -10.84
N VAL A 68 -7.29 27.12 -11.47
CA VAL A 68 -8.06 26.75 -12.67
C VAL A 68 -7.48 27.52 -13.85
N GLY A 69 -7.22 26.87 -14.98
CA GLY A 69 -6.70 27.48 -16.19
C GLY A 69 -7.71 28.42 -16.88
N TRP A 70 -8.95 28.36 -16.47
CA TRP A 70 -10.04 29.26 -16.89
C TRP A 70 -10.97 29.48 -15.72
N TRP A 71 -11.58 30.66 -15.66
CA TRP A 71 -12.50 31.01 -14.58
C TRP A 71 -13.85 30.30 -14.74
N LYS A 72 -14.39 29.80 -13.64
CA LYS A 72 -15.72 29.20 -13.60
C LYS A 72 -16.44 29.60 -12.31
N ASN A 73 -17.66 30.05 -12.44
CA ASN A 73 -18.52 30.38 -11.31
C ASN A 73 -18.72 29.17 -10.39
N GLY A 74 -18.64 29.43 -9.09
CA GLY A 74 -18.89 28.42 -8.07
C GLY A 74 -17.67 27.61 -7.62
N TYR A 75 -16.48 27.86 -8.17
CA TYR A 75 -15.28 27.29 -7.59
C TYR A 75 -14.93 27.97 -6.25
N PRO A 76 -14.61 27.22 -5.21
CA PRO A 76 -14.11 27.80 -3.97
C PRO A 76 -12.73 28.41 -4.18
N GLU A 77 -12.38 29.41 -3.39
CA GLU A 77 -11.04 30.02 -3.43
C GLU A 77 -9.95 29.02 -3.01
N TYR A 78 -10.28 28.11 -2.10
CA TYR A 78 -9.38 27.08 -1.60
C TYR A 78 -10.02 25.69 -1.65
N PHE A 79 -9.23 24.67 -1.95
CA PHE A 79 -9.56 23.27 -1.79
C PHE A 79 -8.85 22.71 -0.57
N ALA A 80 -9.50 21.76 0.11
CA ALA A 80 -8.86 20.97 1.14
C ALA A 80 -8.05 19.84 0.49
N LYS A 81 -6.73 19.85 0.68
CA LYS A 81 -5.85 18.74 0.33
C LYS A 81 -5.61 17.88 1.55
N VAL A 82 -5.96 16.61 1.44
CA VAL A 82 -5.63 15.64 2.48
C VAL A 82 -4.12 15.51 2.58
N LEU A 83 -3.59 15.56 3.79
CA LEU A 83 -2.17 15.39 4.08
C LEU A 83 -1.89 13.95 4.52
N ASN A 84 -0.73 13.43 4.11
CA ASN A 84 -0.21 12.22 4.71
C ASN A 84 0.16 12.48 6.18
N ALA A 85 -0.26 11.56 7.04
CA ALA A 85 0.27 11.45 8.39
C ALA A 85 1.66 10.75 8.36
N PRO A 86 2.40 10.73 9.49
CA PRO A 86 3.57 9.88 9.61
C PRO A 86 3.24 8.42 9.29
N ASN A 87 4.20 7.70 8.70
CA ASN A 87 4.04 6.27 8.46
C ASN A 87 4.04 5.51 9.80
N TRP A 88 2.89 5.04 10.24
CA TRP A 88 2.75 4.30 11.50
C TRP A 88 2.82 2.78 11.37
N ILE A 89 2.89 2.27 10.13
CA ILE A 89 3.03 0.84 9.87
C ILE A 89 4.48 0.43 9.58
N GLY A 90 5.38 1.40 9.34
CA GLY A 90 6.75 1.13 8.91
C GLY A 90 7.56 0.37 9.95
N ILE A 91 8.16 -0.72 9.55
CA ILE A 91 9.03 -1.57 10.37
C ILE A 91 10.31 -1.85 9.58
N ASP A 92 11.47 -1.62 10.20
CA ASP A 92 12.75 -2.07 9.65
C ASP A 92 13.02 -3.50 10.11
N ILE A 93 13.15 -4.41 9.16
CA ILE A 93 13.40 -5.83 9.40
C ILE A 93 14.77 -6.18 8.85
N GLU A 94 15.70 -6.52 9.74
CA GLU A 94 17.04 -7.00 9.39
C GLU A 94 17.18 -8.48 9.71
N ILE A 95 17.66 -9.26 8.76
CA ILE A 95 17.85 -10.70 8.88
C ILE A 95 19.27 -11.06 8.39
N ASN A 96 20.09 -11.60 9.29
CA ASN A 96 21.48 -11.96 8.98
C ASN A 96 22.28 -10.80 8.38
N GLY A 97 22.08 -9.57 8.89
CA GLY A 97 22.80 -8.38 8.45
C GLY A 97 22.28 -7.75 7.16
N GLU A 98 21.13 -8.18 6.67
CA GLU A 98 20.50 -7.65 5.46
C GLU A 98 19.07 -7.19 5.75
N ASN A 99 18.72 -5.99 5.30
CA ASN A 99 17.36 -5.47 5.41
C ASN A 99 16.42 -6.14 4.41
N LEU A 100 15.26 -6.54 4.87
CA LEU A 100 14.19 -7.03 4.00
C LEU A 100 13.69 -5.89 3.11
N ASP A 101 13.89 -6.05 1.80
CA ASP A 101 13.42 -5.13 0.77
C ASP A 101 12.98 -5.96 -0.45
N LEU A 102 11.68 -6.09 -0.64
CA LEU A 102 11.12 -6.91 -1.73
C LEU A 102 11.60 -6.47 -3.13
N ALA A 103 11.97 -5.19 -3.30
CA ALA A 103 12.50 -4.72 -4.58
C ALA A 103 13.93 -5.20 -4.87
N LYS A 104 14.63 -5.72 -3.85
CA LYS A 104 16.03 -6.17 -3.94
C LYS A 104 16.20 -7.67 -3.77
N CYS A 105 15.19 -8.38 -3.30
CA CYS A 105 15.25 -9.84 -3.14
C CYS A 105 15.66 -10.53 -4.44
N GLN A 106 16.43 -11.60 -4.35
CA GLN A 106 16.76 -12.44 -5.50
C GLN A 106 15.51 -13.07 -6.11
N SER A 107 14.56 -13.46 -5.25
CA SER A 107 13.27 -13.98 -5.67
C SER A 107 12.18 -13.68 -4.64
N VAL A 108 10.96 -13.51 -5.13
CA VAL A 108 9.73 -13.45 -4.32
C VAL A 108 8.76 -14.46 -4.88
N SER A 109 8.25 -15.36 -4.04
CA SER A 109 7.32 -16.42 -4.44
C SER A 109 6.18 -16.56 -3.46
N ASN A 110 5.11 -17.23 -3.88
CA ASN A 110 3.90 -17.43 -3.07
C ASN A 110 3.33 -16.13 -2.49
N PHE A 111 3.55 -15.02 -3.21
CA PHE A 111 3.04 -13.72 -2.81
C PHE A 111 1.52 -13.70 -2.95
N ARG A 112 0.85 -13.33 -1.86
CA ARG A 112 -0.59 -13.19 -1.80
C ARG A 112 -0.97 -12.01 -0.91
N ARG A 113 -1.91 -11.19 -1.38
CA ARG A 113 -2.64 -10.21 -0.58
C ARG A 113 -4.11 -10.57 -0.56
N GLU A 114 -4.75 -10.31 0.55
CA GLU A 114 -6.19 -10.45 0.68
C GLU A 114 -6.73 -9.34 1.56
N LEU A 115 -7.76 -8.67 1.09
CA LEU A 115 -8.60 -7.81 1.91
C LEU A 115 -9.92 -8.52 2.16
N ASN A 116 -10.12 -8.96 3.39
CA ASN A 116 -11.39 -9.50 3.85
C ASN A 116 -12.29 -8.35 4.30
N MET A 117 -13.22 -7.96 3.44
CA MET A 117 -14.12 -6.81 3.69
C MET A 117 -15.16 -7.11 4.77
N LYS A 118 -15.49 -8.37 5.01
CA LYS A 118 -16.44 -8.76 6.05
C LYS A 118 -15.86 -8.54 7.45
N GLU A 119 -14.58 -8.80 7.61
CA GLU A 119 -13.86 -8.67 8.88
C GLU A 119 -13.11 -7.32 8.98
N GLY A 120 -12.90 -6.63 7.85
CA GLY A 120 -12.12 -5.40 7.78
C GLY A 120 -10.63 -5.65 8.03
N ILE A 121 -10.11 -6.81 7.60
CA ILE A 121 -8.73 -7.22 7.83
C ILE A 121 -8.00 -7.38 6.50
N TYR A 122 -6.78 -6.87 6.45
CA TYR A 122 -5.84 -7.08 5.38
C TYR A 122 -4.83 -8.16 5.77
N TYR A 123 -4.60 -9.09 4.85
CA TYR A 123 -3.59 -10.14 4.99
C TYR A 123 -2.58 -10.07 3.87
N ARG A 124 -1.33 -10.35 4.18
CA ARG A 124 -0.28 -10.51 3.19
C ARG A 124 0.66 -11.65 3.57
N SER A 125 1.06 -12.45 2.60
CA SER A 125 2.06 -13.50 2.80
C SER A 125 2.95 -13.64 1.58
N PHE A 126 4.19 -14.04 1.80
CA PHE A 126 5.13 -14.35 0.73
C PHE A 126 6.33 -15.15 1.25
N ASN A 127 7.04 -15.79 0.33
CA ASN A 127 8.38 -16.29 0.56
C ASN A 127 9.36 -15.43 -0.24
N ALA A 128 10.55 -15.17 0.31
CA ALA A 128 11.58 -14.44 -0.38
C ALA A 128 12.97 -15.03 -0.13
N THR A 129 13.85 -14.86 -1.11
CA THR A 129 15.28 -15.14 -0.98
C THR A 129 16.01 -13.81 -1.01
N LEU A 130 16.69 -13.46 0.08
CA LEU A 130 17.46 -12.24 0.21
C LEU A 130 18.73 -12.31 -0.66
N THR A 131 19.44 -11.18 -0.84
CA THR A 131 20.66 -11.14 -1.67
C THR A 131 21.81 -11.97 -1.09
N ASN A 132 21.82 -12.16 0.23
CA ASN A 132 22.76 -13.06 0.91
C ASN A 132 22.37 -14.55 0.86
N GLY A 133 21.29 -14.90 0.15
CA GLY A 133 20.80 -16.28 0.01
C GLY A 133 19.92 -16.76 1.16
N THR A 134 19.62 -15.91 2.15
CA THR A 134 18.72 -16.30 3.24
C THR A 134 17.27 -16.43 2.72
N GLU A 135 16.65 -17.57 2.96
CA GLU A 135 15.25 -17.82 2.65
C GLU A 135 14.36 -17.48 3.84
N ILE A 136 13.28 -16.78 3.57
CA ILE A 136 12.32 -16.34 4.58
C ILE A 136 10.89 -16.58 4.14
N ALA A 137 10.00 -16.77 5.10
CA ALA A 137 8.55 -16.76 4.92
C ALA A 137 7.94 -15.68 5.82
N VAL A 138 7.16 -14.80 5.24
CA VAL A 138 6.56 -13.65 5.93
C VAL A 138 5.03 -13.76 5.89
N LYS A 139 4.39 -13.44 7.00
CA LYS A 139 2.95 -13.25 7.11
C LYS A 139 2.68 -11.96 7.89
N VAL A 140 1.75 -11.15 7.36
CA VAL A 140 1.31 -9.88 7.91
C VAL A 140 -0.21 -9.89 8.05
N GLN A 141 -0.70 -9.27 9.11
CA GLN A 141 -2.12 -9.05 9.37
C GLN A 141 -2.32 -7.67 9.98
#